data_65008ca31086475c78ec46a2c3f77658
#
_entry.id   65008ca31086475c78ec46a2c3f77658
#
_cell.length_a   1.000
_cell.length_b   1.000
_cell.length_c   1.000
_cell.angle_alpha   90.00
_cell.angle_beta   90.00
_cell.angle_gamma   90.00
#
_symmetry.space_group_name_H-M   'P 1'
#
loop_
_entity.id
_entity.type
_entity.pdbx_description
1 polymer ?
#
loop_
_entity_poly.entity_id
_entity_poly.type
_entity_poly.pdbx_seq_one_letter_code
_entity_poly.pdbx_strand_id
1 'polypeptide(L)'
;DFLLDGQDFDSIHPSLQRQAILNMEYGLYEVVPGHIYQVRGFDLANISFIRSDTGWIVFDTLTAAETAAAALALVNEHLGPRPVVAVVYSHSHGDHFGGAHGVVDVADVRSGKVPVIAPIGFLEHAVAENVYAGNAMNRRMFYQYGSLLDRSPFGHVDQAIGKGMRAPPPRSAL
;
A
#
# COMPACT_ATOMS: atom_id res chain seq x y z
N ASP A 1 -20.46 -5.82 0.73
CA ASP A 1 -19.67 -5.88 1.97
C ASP A 1 -20.56 -5.47 3.13
N PHE A 2 -20.59 -6.24 4.22
CA PHE A 2 -21.45 -6.02 5.40
C PHE A 2 -21.32 -4.61 6.00
N LEU A 3 -20.16 -3.97 5.82
CA LEU A 3 -19.92 -2.60 6.29
C LEU A 3 -20.73 -1.54 5.54
N LEU A 4 -21.16 -1.83 4.31
CA LEU A 4 -21.87 -0.89 3.44
C LEU A 4 -23.40 -1.02 3.55
N ASP A 5 -23.89 -2.01 4.29
CA ASP A 5 -25.33 -2.28 4.43
C ASP A 5 -26.03 -1.31 5.40
N GLY A 6 -25.30 -0.37 5.99
CA GLY A 6 -25.83 0.68 6.87
C GLY A 6 -26.29 0.19 8.24
N GLN A 7 -25.85 -1.01 8.65
CA GLN A 7 -26.14 -1.57 9.97
C GLN A 7 -25.04 -1.23 10.96
N ASP A 8 -25.43 -0.95 12.20
CA ASP A 8 -24.50 -0.93 13.33
C ASP A 8 -24.40 -2.35 13.92
N PHE A 9 -23.18 -2.74 14.27
CA PHE A 9 -22.88 -4.05 14.82
C PHE A 9 -22.39 -3.93 16.27
N ASP A 10 -23.11 -4.54 17.21
CA ASP A 10 -22.72 -4.59 18.64
C ASP A 10 -21.34 -5.28 18.84
N SER A 11 -20.93 -6.11 17.90
CA SER A 11 -19.65 -6.82 17.92
C SER A 11 -18.45 -5.97 17.44
N ILE A 12 -18.70 -4.79 16.89
CA ILE A 12 -17.65 -3.91 16.33
C ILE A 12 -17.65 -2.59 17.09
N HIS A 13 -16.47 -2.17 17.55
CA HIS A 13 -16.36 -0.84 18.15
C HIS A 13 -16.74 0.24 17.12
N PRO A 14 -17.63 1.21 17.46
CA PRO A 14 -18.13 2.20 16.49
C PRO A 14 -17.05 2.98 15.76
N SER A 15 -15.92 3.30 16.43
CA SER A 15 -14.80 4.00 15.78
C SER A 15 -14.11 3.11 14.74
N LEU A 16 -13.99 1.79 14.97
CA LEU A 16 -13.45 0.85 14.00
C LEU A 16 -14.37 0.70 12.81
N GLN A 17 -15.69 0.56 13.05
CA GLN A 17 -16.68 0.46 11.96
C GLN A 17 -16.64 1.72 11.07
N ARG A 18 -16.65 2.90 11.67
CA ARG A 18 -16.55 4.16 10.93
C ARG A 18 -15.26 4.23 10.12
N GLN A 19 -14.11 3.89 10.70
CA GLN A 19 -12.82 3.91 10.00
C GLN A 19 -12.79 2.88 8.86
N ALA A 20 -13.34 1.70 9.09
CA ALA A 20 -13.44 0.66 8.07
C ALA A 20 -14.28 1.12 6.85
N ILE A 21 -15.39 1.82 7.10
CA ILE A 21 -16.22 2.41 6.03
C ILE A 21 -15.42 3.46 5.25
N LEU A 22 -14.70 4.35 5.95
CA LEU A 22 -13.85 5.35 5.28
C LEU A 22 -12.75 4.70 4.43
N ASN A 23 -12.18 3.58 4.89
CA ASN A 23 -11.17 2.83 4.15
C ASN A 23 -11.73 2.05 2.94
N MET A 24 -13.06 1.99 2.76
CA MET A 24 -13.65 1.42 1.55
C MET A 24 -13.49 2.32 0.32
N GLU A 25 -13.29 3.61 0.53
CA GLU A 25 -13.00 4.55 -0.55
C GLU A 25 -11.65 4.24 -1.18
N TYR A 26 -11.61 4.20 -2.51
CA TYR A 26 -10.39 3.94 -3.26
C TYR A 26 -10.40 4.67 -4.60
N GLY A 27 -9.23 4.94 -5.15
CA GLY A 27 -9.11 5.57 -6.47
C GLY A 27 -7.95 6.53 -6.58
N LEU A 28 -7.98 7.32 -7.66
CA LEU A 28 -7.02 8.36 -7.99
C LEU A 28 -7.54 9.72 -7.51
N TYR A 29 -6.72 10.41 -6.74
CA TYR A 29 -7.02 11.74 -6.19
C TYR A 29 -5.98 12.75 -6.64
N GLU A 30 -6.41 13.92 -7.07
CA GLU A 30 -5.55 15.06 -7.32
C GLU A 30 -5.33 15.80 -6.00
N VAL A 31 -4.09 15.79 -5.50
CA VAL A 31 -3.71 16.40 -4.22
C VAL A 31 -3.27 17.85 -4.40
N VAL A 32 -2.44 18.07 -5.42
CA VAL A 32 -2.05 19.42 -5.85
C VAL A 32 -2.39 19.51 -7.34
N PRO A 33 -3.27 20.45 -7.73
CA PRO A 33 -3.74 20.56 -9.09
C PRO A 33 -2.62 20.57 -10.15
N GLY A 34 -2.69 19.64 -11.09
CA GLY A 34 -1.73 19.47 -12.17
C GLY A 34 -0.37 18.89 -11.78
N HIS A 35 -0.05 18.71 -10.50
CA HIS A 35 1.30 18.40 -10.03
C HIS A 35 1.41 17.11 -9.21
N ILE A 36 0.53 16.89 -8.22
CA ILE A 36 0.64 15.74 -7.32
C ILE A 36 -0.66 14.97 -7.32
N TYR A 37 -0.55 13.68 -7.57
CA TYR A 37 -1.65 12.73 -7.59
C TYR A 37 -1.37 11.60 -6.60
N GLN A 38 -2.41 11.03 -6.01
CA GLN A 38 -2.28 9.96 -5.03
C GLN A 38 -3.31 8.87 -5.32
N VAL A 39 -2.86 7.63 -5.36
CA VAL A 39 -3.75 6.47 -5.38
C VAL A 39 -3.91 5.96 -3.95
N ARG A 40 -5.17 5.87 -3.53
CA ARG A 40 -5.58 5.46 -2.17
C ARG A 40 -6.42 4.21 -2.22
N GLY A 41 -6.38 3.43 -1.14
CA GLY A 41 -7.24 2.28 -0.95
C GLY A 41 -6.88 1.05 -1.79
N PHE A 42 -5.70 1.00 -2.41
CA PHE A 42 -5.22 -0.16 -3.15
C PHE A 42 -4.44 -1.11 -2.26
N ASP A 43 -3.89 -0.61 -1.16
CA ASP A 43 -3.01 -1.31 -0.24
C ASP A 43 -3.11 -0.68 1.16
N LEU A 44 -2.23 -1.06 2.07
CA LEU A 44 -2.17 -0.50 3.41
C LEU A 44 -1.76 0.98 3.40
N ALA A 45 -0.71 1.31 2.64
CA ALA A 45 -0.25 2.68 2.43
C ALA A 45 -0.90 3.33 1.20
N ASN A 46 -0.60 4.59 0.97
CA ASN A 46 -0.90 5.30 -0.26
C ASN A 46 0.36 5.44 -1.12
N ILE A 47 0.18 5.55 -2.43
CA ILE A 47 1.26 5.84 -3.38
C ILE A 47 1.01 7.19 -4.03
N SER A 48 2.03 8.05 -4.09
CA SER A 48 1.91 9.36 -4.68
C SER A 48 2.78 9.50 -5.92
N PHE A 49 2.23 10.19 -6.92
CA PHE A 49 2.87 10.44 -8.21
C PHE A 49 3.04 11.95 -8.37
N ILE A 50 4.30 12.39 -8.41
CA ILE A 50 4.66 13.78 -8.61
C ILE A 50 5.02 13.95 -10.09
N ARG A 51 4.31 14.85 -10.77
CA ARG A 51 4.56 15.14 -12.18
C ARG A 51 5.83 15.95 -12.33
N SER A 52 6.83 15.42 -13.04
CA SER A 52 8.00 16.15 -13.51
C SER A 52 7.89 16.43 -15.00
N ASP A 53 8.82 17.16 -15.55
CA ASP A 53 8.85 17.46 -17.00
C ASP A 53 9.01 16.19 -17.85
N THR A 54 9.73 15.19 -17.35
CA THR A 54 10.11 13.98 -18.10
C THR A 54 9.36 12.72 -17.70
N GLY A 55 8.67 12.70 -16.56
CA GLY A 55 7.99 11.49 -16.08
C GLY A 55 7.38 11.63 -14.71
N TRP A 56 7.13 10.49 -14.05
CA TRP A 56 6.65 10.41 -12.69
C TRP A 56 7.81 10.25 -11.70
N ILE A 57 7.84 11.06 -10.65
CA ILE A 57 8.56 10.75 -9.42
C ILE A 57 7.57 10.04 -8.52
N VAL A 58 7.84 8.78 -8.18
CA VAL A 58 6.97 7.97 -7.32
C VAL A 58 7.42 8.11 -5.88
N PHE A 59 6.50 8.51 -5.00
CA PHE A 59 6.75 8.65 -3.57
C PHE A 59 6.02 7.54 -2.82
N ASP A 60 6.76 6.65 -2.19
CA ASP A 60 6.37 5.35 -1.64
C ASP A 60 5.80 4.40 -2.72
N THR A 61 5.85 3.10 -2.48
CA THR A 61 5.51 2.13 -3.53
C THR A 61 4.59 1.02 -3.05
N LEU A 62 3.87 1.24 -1.95
CA LEU A 62 2.96 0.24 -1.38
C LEU A 62 3.69 -1.03 -0.88
N THR A 63 2.92 -2.03 -0.45
CA THR A 63 3.44 -3.30 0.07
C THR A 63 3.77 -4.29 -1.05
N ALA A 64 2.94 -4.36 -2.10
CA ALA A 64 3.04 -5.37 -3.15
C ALA A 64 3.28 -4.77 -4.53
N ALA A 65 4.06 -5.49 -5.35
CA ALA A 65 4.33 -5.09 -6.73
C ALA A 65 3.04 -5.01 -7.56
N GLU A 66 2.10 -5.89 -7.32
CA GLU A 66 0.82 -5.95 -8.02
C GLU A 66 -0.05 -4.71 -7.76
N THR A 67 -0.13 -4.27 -6.50
CA THR A 67 -0.89 -3.07 -6.13
C THR A 67 -0.22 -1.80 -6.62
N ALA A 68 1.11 -1.74 -6.57
CA ALA A 68 1.90 -0.63 -7.11
C ALA A 68 1.78 -0.52 -8.64
N ALA A 69 1.85 -1.64 -9.36
CA ALA A 69 1.65 -1.68 -10.81
C ALA A 69 0.24 -1.25 -11.21
N ALA A 70 -0.79 -1.71 -10.48
CA ALA A 70 -2.17 -1.30 -10.70
C ALA A 70 -2.37 0.20 -10.47
N ALA A 71 -1.72 0.76 -9.44
CA ALA A 71 -1.75 2.20 -9.17
C ALA A 71 -1.09 3.01 -10.29
N LEU A 72 0.08 2.59 -10.78
CA LEU A 72 0.74 3.24 -11.92
C LEU A 72 -0.10 3.15 -13.20
N ALA A 73 -0.71 1.99 -13.45
CA ALA A 73 -1.61 1.82 -14.60
C ALA A 73 -2.80 2.78 -14.54
N LEU A 74 -3.46 2.88 -13.37
CA LEU A 74 -4.58 3.81 -13.16
C LEU A 74 -4.19 5.27 -13.42
N VAL A 75 -3.02 5.69 -12.91
CA VAL A 75 -2.50 7.04 -13.14
C VAL A 75 -2.24 7.29 -14.62
N ASN A 76 -1.59 6.35 -15.30
CA ASN A 76 -1.28 6.46 -16.73
C ASN A 76 -2.54 6.42 -17.62
N GLU A 77 -3.56 5.68 -17.23
CA GLU A 77 -4.85 5.65 -17.93
C GLU A 77 -5.54 7.02 -17.90
N HIS A 78 -5.55 7.69 -16.75
CA HIS A 78 -6.28 8.95 -16.57
C HIS A 78 -5.48 10.18 -16.97
N LEU A 79 -4.14 10.17 -16.82
CA LEU A 79 -3.29 11.35 -17.02
C LEU A 79 -2.32 11.24 -18.20
N GLY A 80 -2.42 10.14 -18.95
CA GLY A 80 -1.52 9.81 -20.05
C GLY A 80 -0.26 9.06 -19.59
N PRO A 81 0.27 8.14 -20.41
CA PRO A 81 1.40 7.31 -20.07
C PRO A 81 2.68 8.14 -19.92
N ARG A 82 3.38 7.95 -18.81
CA ARG A 82 4.66 8.59 -18.51
C ARG A 82 5.61 7.59 -17.85
N PRO A 83 6.92 7.62 -18.17
CA PRO A 83 7.90 6.78 -17.48
C PRO A 83 8.05 7.20 -16.02
N VAL A 84 8.44 6.25 -15.17
CA VAL A 84 8.95 6.56 -13.83
C VAL A 84 10.40 7.01 -13.96
N VAL A 85 10.73 8.17 -13.40
CA VAL A 85 12.05 8.78 -13.50
C VAL A 85 12.80 8.84 -12.17
N ALA A 86 12.11 8.66 -11.07
CA ALA A 86 12.70 8.50 -9.73
C ALA A 86 11.71 7.79 -8.80
N VAL A 87 12.24 7.13 -7.77
CA VAL A 87 11.47 6.58 -6.64
C VAL A 87 12.02 7.16 -5.35
N VAL A 88 11.15 7.59 -4.46
CA VAL A 88 11.51 8.16 -3.15
C VAL A 88 10.78 7.40 -2.05
N TYR A 89 11.50 6.91 -1.06
CA TYR A 89 10.91 6.27 0.12
C TYR A 89 10.85 7.25 1.28
N SER A 90 9.69 7.37 1.92
CA SER A 90 9.50 8.19 3.10
C SER A 90 10.21 7.61 4.32
N HIS A 91 10.13 6.30 4.51
CA HIS A 91 10.71 5.56 5.63
C HIS A 91 10.78 4.06 5.34
N SER A 92 11.26 3.28 6.32
CA SER A 92 11.67 1.88 6.17
C SER A 92 10.58 0.83 6.47
N HIS A 93 9.32 1.21 6.62
CA HIS A 93 8.24 0.24 6.76
C HIS A 93 7.92 -0.44 5.42
N GLY A 94 7.64 -1.74 5.45
CA GLY A 94 7.49 -2.57 4.25
C GLY A 94 6.38 -2.13 3.30
N ASP A 95 5.31 -1.54 3.82
CA ASP A 95 4.18 -1.00 3.06
C ASP A 95 4.49 0.31 2.30
N HIS A 96 5.71 0.84 2.42
CA HIS A 96 6.18 2.03 1.71
C HIS A 96 7.24 1.74 0.64
N PHE A 97 7.88 0.56 0.68
CA PHE A 97 8.90 0.20 -0.32
C PHE A 97 8.73 -1.17 -0.97
N GLY A 98 7.88 -2.05 -0.41
CA GLY A 98 7.77 -3.44 -0.85
C GLY A 98 7.31 -3.62 -2.29
N GLY A 99 6.49 -2.70 -2.80
CA GLY A 99 5.93 -2.74 -4.15
C GLY A 99 6.81 -2.14 -5.26
N ALA A 100 8.06 -1.76 -5.00
CA ALA A 100 8.91 -1.05 -5.95
C ALA A 100 9.02 -1.71 -7.33
N HIS A 101 9.04 -3.05 -7.39
CA HIS A 101 9.07 -3.80 -8.64
C HIS A 101 7.83 -3.61 -9.52
N GLY A 102 6.74 -3.09 -8.97
CA GLY A 102 5.53 -2.76 -9.73
C GLY A 102 5.63 -1.45 -10.51
N VAL A 103 6.59 -0.59 -10.17
CA VAL A 103 6.72 0.74 -10.79
C VAL A 103 8.05 0.98 -11.49
N VAL A 104 9.10 0.17 -11.21
CA VAL A 104 10.41 0.32 -11.80
C VAL A 104 11.11 -1.02 -12.01
N ASP A 105 11.84 -1.14 -13.13
CA ASP A 105 12.67 -2.30 -13.42
C ASP A 105 14.00 -2.26 -12.66
N VAL A 106 14.44 -3.42 -12.17
CA VAL A 106 15.75 -3.57 -11.51
C VAL A 106 16.90 -3.13 -12.40
N ALA A 107 16.81 -3.39 -13.71
CA ALA A 107 17.84 -3.00 -14.66
C ALA A 107 17.98 -1.47 -14.75
N ASP A 108 16.87 -0.74 -14.74
CA ASP A 108 16.87 0.72 -14.78
C ASP A 108 17.44 1.33 -13.49
N VAL A 109 17.17 0.71 -12.33
CA VAL A 109 17.76 1.13 -11.05
C VAL A 109 19.27 0.85 -11.03
N ARG A 110 19.71 -0.36 -11.42
CA ARG A 110 21.12 -0.75 -11.42
C ARG A 110 21.98 0.07 -12.38
N SER A 111 21.42 0.49 -13.49
CA SER A 111 22.10 1.37 -14.46
C SER A 111 22.17 2.83 -14.03
N GLY A 112 21.46 3.20 -12.96
CA GLY A 112 21.33 4.59 -12.51
C GLY A 112 20.36 5.43 -13.33
N LYS A 113 19.62 4.82 -14.26
CA LYS A 113 18.62 5.51 -15.09
C LYS A 113 17.45 6.00 -14.24
N VAL A 114 17.02 5.20 -13.25
CA VAL A 114 15.98 5.56 -12.28
C VAL A 114 16.59 5.52 -10.88
N PRO A 115 16.94 6.66 -10.29
CA PRO A 115 17.43 6.71 -8.92
C PRO A 115 16.33 6.31 -7.91
N VAL A 116 16.76 5.55 -6.90
CA VAL A 116 15.94 5.27 -5.71
C VAL A 116 16.56 6.04 -4.54
N ILE A 117 15.78 6.92 -3.95
CA ILE A 117 16.19 7.82 -2.88
C ILE A 117 15.50 7.38 -1.58
N ALA A 118 16.28 7.23 -0.52
CA ALA A 118 15.78 6.83 0.79
C ALA A 118 16.47 7.62 1.91
N PRO A 119 15.89 7.70 3.11
CA PRO A 119 16.53 8.32 4.26
C PRO A 119 17.84 7.61 4.64
N ILE A 120 18.74 8.36 5.29
CA ILE A 120 19.97 7.78 5.86
C ILE A 120 19.59 6.70 6.88
N GLY A 121 20.29 5.56 6.85
CA GLY A 121 20.00 4.42 7.72
C GLY A 121 18.82 3.55 7.30
N PHE A 122 18.23 3.81 6.12
CA PHE A 122 17.05 3.08 5.63
C PHE A 122 17.24 1.56 5.64
N LEU A 123 18.36 1.06 5.11
CA LEU A 123 18.60 -0.37 4.99
C LEU A 123 18.71 -1.05 6.36
N GLU A 124 19.43 -0.45 7.28
CA GLU A 124 19.60 -0.95 8.65
C GLU A 124 18.25 -1.03 9.38
N HIS A 125 17.44 0.00 9.25
CA HIS A 125 16.09 0.03 9.84
C HIS A 125 15.16 -0.98 9.18
N ALA A 126 15.17 -1.10 7.87
CA ALA A 126 14.36 -2.07 7.14
C ALA A 126 14.72 -3.52 7.54
N VAL A 127 16.02 -3.84 7.67
CA VAL A 127 16.49 -5.16 8.11
C VAL A 127 16.13 -5.40 9.58
N ALA A 128 16.33 -4.42 10.45
CA ALA A 128 16.01 -4.55 11.87
C ALA A 128 14.53 -4.86 12.09
N GLU A 129 13.64 -4.16 11.39
CA GLU A 129 12.20 -4.32 11.56
C GLU A 129 11.66 -5.58 10.87
N ASN A 130 12.02 -5.81 9.61
CA ASN A 130 11.40 -6.87 8.82
C ASN A 130 12.08 -8.23 8.98
N VAL A 131 13.38 -8.28 9.35
CA VAL A 131 14.13 -9.51 9.54
C VAL A 131 14.27 -9.84 11.01
N TYR A 132 14.92 -9.00 11.80
CA TYR A 132 15.16 -9.31 13.22
C TYR A 132 13.88 -9.31 14.06
N ALA A 133 13.02 -8.31 13.90
CA ALA A 133 11.75 -8.20 14.62
C ALA A 133 10.56 -8.82 13.87
N GLY A 134 10.72 -9.23 12.61
CA GLY A 134 9.64 -9.61 11.71
C GLY A 134 8.70 -10.69 12.25
N ASN A 135 9.24 -11.75 12.86
CA ASN A 135 8.42 -12.80 13.46
C ASN A 135 7.58 -12.31 14.67
N ALA A 136 8.13 -11.41 15.47
CA ALA A 136 7.40 -10.84 16.60
C ALA A 136 6.32 -9.88 16.11
N MET A 137 6.62 -9.05 15.11
CA MET A 137 5.67 -8.13 14.49
C MET A 137 4.51 -8.87 13.82
N ASN A 138 4.78 -9.91 13.03
CA ASN A 138 3.74 -10.71 12.39
C ASN A 138 2.79 -11.35 13.41
N ARG A 139 3.32 -11.92 14.50
CA ARG A 139 2.48 -12.48 15.56
C ARG A 139 1.59 -11.43 16.22
N ARG A 140 2.12 -10.23 16.47
CA ARG A 140 1.35 -9.12 17.03
C ARG A 140 0.25 -8.67 16.07
N MET A 141 0.53 -8.59 14.77
CA MET A 141 -0.44 -8.23 13.74
C MET A 141 -1.64 -9.18 13.71
N PHE A 142 -1.43 -10.49 13.87
CA PHE A 142 -2.53 -11.46 13.91
C PHE A 142 -3.51 -11.16 15.05
N TYR A 143 -3.01 -10.82 16.23
CA TYR A 143 -3.86 -10.44 17.36
C TYR A 143 -4.48 -9.06 17.22
N GLN A 144 -3.70 -8.10 16.70
CA GLN A 144 -4.15 -6.71 16.59
C GLN A 144 -5.25 -6.54 15.53
N TYR A 145 -5.10 -7.20 14.39
CA TYR A 145 -6.00 -7.00 13.25
C TYR A 145 -6.94 -8.17 13.00
N GLY A 146 -6.74 -9.30 13.64
CA GLY A 146 -7.53 -10.51 13.40
C GLY A 146 -7.41 -11.01 11.96
N SER A 147 -6.27 -10.82 11.29
CA SER A 147 -6.09 -11.08 9.86
C SER A 147 -6.16 -12.56 9.46
N LEU A 148 -6.11 -13.48 10.43
CA LEU A 148 -6.35 -14.91 10.22
C LEU A 148 -7.83 -15.30 10.26
N LEU A 149 -8.70 -14.40 10.73
CA LEU A 149 -10.14 -14.64 10.82
C LEU A 149 -10.80 -14.29 9.47
N ASP A 150 -11.93 -14.93 9.23
CA ASP A 150 -12.77 -14.56 8.09
C ASP A 150 -13.33 -13.16 8.23
N ARG A 151 -13.47 -12.46 7.10
CA ARG A 151 -14.05 -11.12 7.07
C ARG A 151 -15.54 -11.20 7.40
N SER A 152 -15.89 -10.68 8.57
CA SER A 152 -17.26 -10.67 9.07
C SER A 152 -17.39 -9.72 10.26
N PRO A 153 -18.62 -9.40 10.72
CA PRO A 153 -18.82 -8.61 11.92
C PRO A 153 -18.26 -9.25 13.22
N PHE A 154 -17.99 -10.56 13.20
CA PHE A 154 -17.44 -11.34 14.31
C PHE A 154 -15.99 -11.79 14.12
N GLY A 155 -15.36 -11.38 13.01
CA GLY A 155 -14.00 -11.77 12.65
C GLY A 155 -13.13 -10.58 12.31
N HIS A 156 -12.45 -10.65 11.15
CA HIS A 156 -11.66 -9.52 10.66
C HIS A 156 -12.57 -8.46 10.05
N VAL A 157 -12.56 -7.26 10.62
CA VAL A 157 -13.34 -6.11 10.13
C VAL A 157 -12.49 -5.26 9.19
N ASP A 158 -11.38 -4.71 9.69
CA ASP A 158 -10.47 -3.83 8.97
C ASP A 158 -9.18 -3.64 9.79
N GLN A 159 -8.14 -3.12 9.17
CA GLN A 159 -6.90 -2.76 9.89
C GLN A 159 -6.91 -1.33 10.44
N ALA A 160 -7.95 -0.56 10.17
CA ALA A 160 -8.15 0.83 10.55
C ALA A 160 -7.17 1.85 9.94
N ILE A 161 -6.09 1.41 9.31
CA ILE A 161 -5.05 2.26 8.70
C ILE A 161 -5.00 2.14 7.18
N GLY A 162 -5.66 1.17 6.60
CA GLY A 162 -5.71 0.91 5.15
C GLY A 162 -6.16 -0.51 4.87
N LYS A 163 -6.07 -0.92 3.61
CA LYS A 163 -6.42 -2.29 3.18
C LYS A 163 -5.25 -3.22 3.41
N GLY A 164 -5.39 -4.14 4.36
CA GLY A 164 -4.42 -5.21 4.57
C GLY A 164 -4.41 -6.21 3.42
N MET A 165 -3.24 -6.72 3.08
CA MET A 165 -3.14 -7.85 2.16
C MET A 165 -3.65 -9.11 2.84
N ARG A 166 -4.72 -9.69 2.31
CA ARG A 166 -5.16 -11.03 2.68
C ARG A 166 -4.33 -12.01 1.84
N ALA A 167 -3.67 -12.95 2.49
CA ALA A 167 -3.14 -14.09 1.78
C ALA A 167 -4.30 -14.75 1.00
N PRO A 168 -4.15 -15.05 -0.30
CA PRO A 168 -5.17 -15.79 -1.02
C PRO A 168 -5.43 -17.10 -0.27
N PRO A 169 -6.68 -17.59 -0.22
CA PRO A 169 -6.95 -18.89 0.36
C PRO A 169 -6.05 -19.93 -0.32
N PRO A 170 -5.54 -20.93 0.43
CA PRO A 170 -4.74 -21.98 -0.18
C PRO A 170 -5.52 -22.53 -1.36
N ARG A 171 -4.90 -22.54 -2.54
CA ARG A 171 -5.51 -23.18 -3.71
C ARG A 171 -5.73 -24.62 -3.30
N SER A 172 -7.00 -25.04 -3.24
CA SER A 172 -7.31 -26.46 -3.11
C SER A 172 -6.57 -27.18 -4.24
N ALA A 173 -5.63 -28.02 -3.87
CA ALA A 173 -5.06 -28.96 -4.84
C ALA A 173 -6.23 -29.84 -5.32
N LEU A 174 -6.68 -29.61 -6.54
CA LEU A 174 -7.49 -30.54 -7.29
C LEU A 174 -6.57 -31.60 -7.91
#